data_4dc6a919ac3eab74029d07863633b6c7
#
_entry.id   4dc6a919ac3eab74029d07863633b6c7
#
_cell.length_a   1.000
_cell.length_b   1.000
_cell.length_c   1.000
_cell.angle_alpha   90.00
_cell.angle_beta   90.00
_cell.angle_gamma   90.00
#
_symmetry.space_group_name_H-M   'P 1'
#
loop_
_entity.id
_entity.type
_entity.pdbx_description
1 polymer ?
#
loop_
_entity_poly.entity_id
_entity_poly.type
_entity_poly.pdbx_seq_one_letter_code
_entity_poly.pdbx_strand_id
1 'polypeptide(L)'
;MAAYTGYMSNPGTGSTCAPVNLQFKHLCTAVRILTGAEMTNGSIQSVKITNVHKSGTYDMATSKWTLDGETTDYSIAPNYTTTTTTPNGTILYNGEAAFMLLPQTLGKDSKLEVVYKDKNSGKERTISASLNGAEWPMGKTVTYRLSISPYYELEFTEDPGLQDAHYVICPIKIRSKYLEKGWTLTSKSPKVTLCKELTDLTSLGYWVEEDRGTSSISGTGDGEVTVYAFLEENIDRANRKVDLELKPNDYPKQAPVVYTLEQLFPSWNTEGLGCERLEDKVSPWGFLWDNDMKITYDMSKAGGTGFFGPFRRWIMKIQIKYYGDKYHDYITYTTYWAQLESLTIDFSKVPNLDVSDDPDDGNKNTWELYNFNGISDVTGLMKQLEDWGGKPDKKLPIDPAEYAARMCILKNKFNKELIASELGKEAYRPVLKRENLVWYLPSKNEYTKIKDNDYPLSGEYWTSTASDVAHDNKNAYQYTEGVGTKLRERTANLKHRAMRKMPGTK
;
A
#
# COMPACT_ATOMS: atom_id res chain seq x y z
N MET A 1 65.14 6.82 6.28
CA MET A 1 66.41 7.57 6.17
C MET A 1 66.92 7.88 7.57
N ALA A 2 68.21 7.66 7.81
CA ALA A 2 68.85 7.98 9.09
C ALA A 2 69.75 9.19 8.91
N ALA A 3 69.68 10.14 9.82
CA ALA A 3 70.53 11.31 9.84
C ALA A 3 71.39 11.27 11.13
N TYR A 4 72.66 11.41 11.01
CA TYR A 4 73.62 11.54 12.08
C TYR A 4 74.19 12.95 12.11
N THR A 5 74.10 13.63 13.24
CA THR A 5 74.59 15.00 13.40
C THR A 5 75.88 15.09 14.26
N GLY A 6 76.45 13.98 14.68
CA GLY A 6 77.65 13.92 15.49
C GLY A 6 78.91 13.67 14.66
N TYR A 7 80.02 14.23 15.10
CA TYR A 7 81.36 13.98 14.57
C TYR A 7 81.89 12.68 15.14
N MET A 8 82.22 11.71 14.25
CA MET A 8 83.03 10.56 14.69
C MET A 8 84.50 10.80 14.42
N SER A 9 85.26 11.00 15.42
CA SER A 9 86.69 10.89 15.27
C SER A 9 87.05 9.40 15.38
N ASN A 10 87.94 8.94 14.45
CA ASN A 10 88.48 7.61 14.51
C ASN A 10 89.28 7.43 15.84
N PRO A 11 88.77 6.65 16.83
CA PRO A 11 89.50 6.40 18.07
C PRO A 11 90.57 5.37 17.69
N GLY A 12 91.82 5.62 17.88
CA GLY A 12 92.92 4.72 17.60
C GLY A 12 92.61 3.26 18.02
N THR A 13 93.40 2.31 17.51
CA THR A 13 93.28 0.88 17.83
C THR A 13 93.23 0.63 19.33
N GLY A 14 92.06 0.11 19.81
CA GLY A 14 91.82 -0.29 21.19
C GLY A 14 90.75 0.49 21.95
N SER A 15 90.11 1.51 21.33
CA SER A 15 89.01 2.24 21.96
C SER A 15 87.67 1.77 21.52
N THR A 16 86.75 1.55 22.43
CA THR A 16 85.34 1.28 22.13
C THR A 16 84.66 2.55 21.69
N CYS A 17 84.10 2.61 20.47
CA CYS A 17 83.26 3.75 20.08
C CYS A 17 82.00 3.80 20.91
N ALA A 18 81.58 4.98 21.33
CA ALA A 18 80.30 5.14 21.95
C ALA A 18 79.19 4.79 20.98
N PRO A 19 78.09 4.17 21.45
CA PRO A 19 76.97 3.87 20.59
C PRO A 19 76.46 5.14 19.92
N VAL A 20 76.26 5.06 18.60
CA VAL A 20 75.68 6.13 17.80
C VAL A 20 74.17 5.99 17.83
N ASN A 21 73.49 6.95 18.43
CA ASN A 21 72.05 7.00 18.40
C ASN A 21 71.56 7.52 17.04
N LEU A 22 71.05 6.63 16.23
CA LEU A 22 70.43 6.96 14.94
C LEU A 22 68.94 7.18 15.14
N GLN A 23 68.44 8.37 14.85
CA GLN A 23 67.01 8.63 14.79
C GLN A 23 66.50 8.43 13.36
N PHE A 24 65.64 7.44 13.21
CA PHE A 24 64.94 7.22 11.94
C PHE A 24 63.64 8.01 11.93
N LYS A 25 63.40 8.76 10.85
CA LYS A 25 62.12 9.46 10.59
C LYS A 25 61.47 8.89 9.37
N HIS A 26 60.17 8.61 9.45
CA HIS A 26 59.39 8.27 8.30
C HIS A 26 59.21 9.50 7.41
N LEU A 27 59.64 9.44 6.18
CA LEU A 27 59.53 10.55 5.21
C LEU A 27 58.25 10.48 4.35
N CYS A 28 57.58 9.33 4.32
CA CYS A 28 56.31 9.12 3.65
C CYS A 28 55.14 9.27 4.62
N THR A 29 53.94 9.39 4.03
CA THR A 29 52.68 9.29 4.76
C THR A 29 52.14 7.84 4.63
N ALA A 30 51.78 7.25 5.76
CA ALA A 30 51.09 5.98 5.79
C ALA A 30 49.59 6.20 5.54
N VAL A 31 49.01 5.51 4.56
CA VAL A 31 47.58 5.58 4.29
C VAL A 31 46.91 4.26 4.71
N ARG A 32 45.96 4.36 5.63
CA ARG A 32 45.18 3.22 6.16
C ARG A 32 43.79 3.23 5.57
N ILE A 33 43.29 2.08 5.21
CA ILE A 33 41.92 1.86 4.72
C ILE A 33 41.23 0.90 5.68
N LEU A 34 40.16 1.36 6.32
CA LEU A 34 39.38 0.61 7.30
C LEU A 34 37.90 0.60 6.92
N THR A 35 37.14 -0.34 7.48
CA THR A 35 35.68 -0.29 7.41
C THR A 35 35.14 0.89 8.21
N GLY A 36 34.08 1.50 7.73
CA GLY A 36 33.30 2.56 8.42
C GLY A 36 32.21 2.00 9.30
N ALA A 37 31.32 2.89 9.74
CA ALA A 37 30.22 2.55 10.65
C ALA A 37 29.10 1.75 9.97
N GLU A 38 28.93 1.94 8.67
CA GLU A 38 27.88 1.31 7.87
C GLU A 38 28.50 0.44 6.80
N MET A 39 28.23 -0.85 6.88
CA MET A 39 28.63 -1.83 5.89
C MET A 39 27.42 -2.65 5.46
N THR A 40 27.45 -3.19 4.24
CA THR A 40 26.40 -4.06 3.68
C THR A 40 26.96 -5.44 3.35
N ASN A 41 26.09 -6.40 2.99
CA ASN A 41 26.50 -7.75 2.59
C ASN A 41 27.12 -7.74 1.19
N GLY A 42 28.37 -8.13 1.08
CA GLY A 42 29.08 -8.16 -0.20
C GLY A 42 30.57 -8.34 -0.07
N SER A 43 31.34 -7.87 -1.05
CA SER A 43 32.81 -7.90 -0.99
C SER A 43 33.45 -6.68 -1.63
N ILE A 44 34.46 -6.16 -0.96
CA ILE A 44 35.34 -5.10 -1.48
C ILE A 44 36.35 -5.77 -2.37
N GLN A 45 36.25 -5.57 -3.68
CA GLN A 45 37.12 -6.16 -4.69
C GLN A 45 38.43 -5.40 -4.82
N SER A 46 38.35 -4.07 -4.88
CA SER A 46 39.53 -3.21 -4.93
C SER A 46 39.26 -1.86 -4.25
N VAL A 47 40.35 -1.28 -3.75
CA VAL A 47 40.38 0.10 -3.27
C VAL A 47 41.51 0.80 -4.02
N LYS A 48 41.22 1.95 -4.62
CA LYS A 48 42.10 2.68 -5.49
C LYS A 48 42.15 4.14 -5.08
N ILE A 49 43.33 4.71 -4.99
CA ILE A 49 43.53 6.14 -4.85
C ILE A 49 44.08 6.64 -6.16
N THR A 50 43.40 7.63 -6.73
CA THR A 50 43.74 8.14 -8.07
C THR A 50 44.41 9.50 -8.03
N ASN A 51 45.21 9.77 -9.03
CA ASN A 51 45.79 11.08 -9.34
C ASN A 51 46.59 11.68 -8.19
N VAL A 52 47.55 10.94 -7.65
CA VAL A 52 48.50 11.38 -6.61
C VAL A 52 49.92 11.42 -7.13
N HIS A 53 50.74 12.36 -6.66
CA HIS A 53 52.13 12.48 -7.06
C HIS A 53 52.92 11.20 -6.79
N LYS A 54 53.62 10.69 -7.83
CA LYS A 54 54.33 9.41 -7.75
C LYS A 54 55.81 9.56 -7.36
N SER A 55 56.40 10.74 -7.60
CA SER A 55 57.80 10.99 -7.36
C SER A 55 58.06 12.41 -6.84
N GLY A 56 59.22 12.60 -6.27
CA GLY A 56 59.67 13.86 -5.72
C GLY A 56 61.06 13.74 -5.12
N THR A 57 61.67 14.85 -4.85
CA THR A 57 63.00 14.97 -4.23
C THR A 57 62.84 15.46 -2.82
N TYR A 58 63.48 14.79 -1.87
CA TYR A 58 63.54 15.22 -0.45
C TYR A 58 64.86 15.90 -0.17
N ASP A 59 64.79 17.17 0.22
CA ASP A 59 65.95 17.90 0.67
C ASP A 59 66.19 17.65 2.18
N MET A 60 67.27 16.99 2.49
CA MET A 60 67.66 16.67 3.85
C MET A 60 68.06 17.88 4.71
N ALA A 61 68.55 18.95 4.08
CA ALA A 61 68.96 20.16 4.78
C ALA A 61 67.76 21.00 5.24
N THR A 62 66.73 21.09 4.42
CA THR A 62 65.50 21.82 4.73
C THR A 62 64.36 20.98 5.24
N SER A 63 64.54 19.63 5.24
CA SER A 63 63.50 18.66 5.63
C SER A 63 62.20 18.81 4.86
N LYS A 64 62.28 19.11 3.54
CA LYS A 64 61.12 19.34 2.70
C LYS A 64 61.12 18.46 1.46
N TRP A 65 59.94 18.10 1.00
CA TRP A 65 59.69 17.46 -0.26
C TRP A 65 59.41 18.49 -1.37
N THR A 66 60.00 18.29 -2.51
CA THR A 66 59.60 18.93 -3.79
C THR A 66 59.02 17.83 -4.65
N LEU A 67 57.74 17.91 -4.97
CA LEU A 67 57.03 16.91 -5.75
C LEU A 67 57.19 17.17 -7.24
N ASP A 68 57.33 16.08 -8.00
CA ASP A 68 57.32 16.15 -9.44
C ASP A 68 55.87 16.32 -9.96
N GLY A 69 55.69 16.86 -11.16
CA GLY A 69 54.36 17.10 -11.74
C GLY A 69 53.60 15.85 -12.18
N GLU A 70 54.25 14.69 -12.17
CA GLU A 70 53.61 13.45 -12.59
C GLU A 70 52.80 12.79 -11.48
N THR A 71 51.58 12.37 -11.86
CA THR A 71 50.67 11.68 -10.99
C THR A 71 50.45 10.23 -11.42
N THR A 72 50.00 9.39 -10.51
CA THR A 72 49.66 7.98 -10.75
C THR A 72 48.53 7.53 -9.84
N ASP A 73 48.05 6.31 -10.08
CA ASP A 73 47.05 5.65 -9.28
C ASP A 73 47.69 4.52 -8.49
N TYR A 74 47.24 4.34 -7.27
CA TYR A 74 47.63 3.20 -6.39
C TYR A 74 46.41 2.40 -6.00
N SER A 75 46.50 1.07 -6.10
CA SER A 75 45.38 0.18 -5.77
C SER A 75 45.82 -1.01 -4.94
N ILE A 76 44.89 -1.50 -4.14
CA ILE A 76 44.93 -2.80 -3.47
C ILE A 76 43.69 -3.61 -3.84
N ALA A 77 43.82 -4.92 -3.82
CA ALA A 77 42.69 -5.85 -4.03
C ALA A 77 42.49 -6.68 -2.75
N PRO A 78 41.78 -6.14 -1.75
CA PRO A 78 41.61 -6.82 -0.49
C PRO A 78 40.77 -8.08 -0.58
N ASN A 79 39.85 -8.15 -1.57
CA ASN A 79 38.87 -9.23 -1.70
C ASN A 79 38.16 -9.55 -0.35
N TYR A 80 37.83 -8.51 0.39
CA TYR A 80 37.32 -8.60 1.75
C TYR A 80 35.79 -8.74 1.75
N THR A 81 35.29 -9.83 2.36
CA THR A 81 33.84 -10.02 2.51
C THR A 81 33.33 -9.19 3.69
N THR A 82 32.26 -8.43 3.41
CA THR A 82 31.57 -7.59 4.38
C THR A 82 30.17 -8.11 4.69
N THR A 83 29.67 -7.76 5.86
CA THR A 83 28.30 -8.00 6.30
C THR A 83 27.75 -6.74 6.97
N THR A 84 26.44 -6.68 7.23
CA THR A 84 25.80 -5.59 8.01
C THR A 84 26.33 -5.51 9.45
N THR A 85 27.02 -6.55 9.93
CA THR A 85 27.63 -6.64 11.27
C THR A 85 29.16 -6.47 11.25
N THR A 86 29.76 -6.20 10.08
CA THR A 86 31.20 -5.97 10.00
C THR A 86 31.59 -4.82 10.93
N PRO A 87 32.55 -5.04 11.87
CA PRO A 87 32.89 -4.02 12.85
C PRO A 87 33.52 -2.80 12.21
N ASN A 88 33.17 -1.62 12.74
CA ASN A 88 33.84 -0.38 12.36
C ASN A 88 35.33 -0.42 12.74
N GLY A 89 36.18 -0.02 11.81
CA GLY A 89 37.63 0.01 12.03
C GLY A 89 38.37 -1.29 11.71
N THR A 90 37.69 -2.25 11.05
CA THR A 90 38.38 -3.46 10.57
C THR A 90 39.34 -3.12 9.44
N ILE A 91 40.57 -3.63 9.55
CA ILE A 91 41.62 -3.44 8.53
C ILE A 91 41.29 -4.32 7.31
N LEU A 92 41.36 -3.75 6.11
CA LEU A 92 40.99 -4.43 4.88
C LEU A 92 42.15 -5.11 4.14
N TYR A 93 43.35 -5.05 4.69
CA TYR A 93 44.59 -5.59 4.08
C TYR A 93 45.54 -6.12 5.15
N ASN A 94 46.58 -6.83 4.71
CA ASN A 94 47.59 -7.33 5.61
C ASN A 94 48.65 -6.24 5.86
N GLY A 95 48.84 -5.82 7.11
CA GLY A 95 49.83 -4.83 7.50
C GLY A 95 49.22 -3.59 8.16
N GLU A 96 50.07 -2.64 8.55
CA GLU A 96 49.67 -1.44 9.27
C GLU A 96 49.20 -0.30 8.36
N ALA A 97 49.60 -0.32 7.08
CA ALA A 97 49.23 0.66 6.07
C ALA A 97 48.94 -0.01 4.74
N ALA A 98 47.92 0.47 4.04
CA ALA A 98 47.60 0.03 2.67
C ALA A 98 48.66 0.57 1.68
N PHE A 99 49.08 1.81 1.90
CA PHE A 99 50.03 2.49 1.04
C PHE A 99 51.00 3.35 1.90
N MET A 100 52.24 3.45 1.39
CA MET A 100 53.24 4.41 1.86
C MET A 100 53.51 5.40 0.70
N LEU A 101 52.93 6.58 0.81
CA LEU A 101 52.88 7.57 -0.28
C LEU A 101 53.61 8.86 0.11
N LEU A 102 53.92 9.68 -0.91
CA LEU A 102 54.57 10.96 -0.67
C LEU A 102 53.64 11.91 0.11
N PRO A 103 54.22 12.68 1.05
CA PRO A 103 53.46 13.75 1.70
C PRO A 103 53.04 14.79 0.66
N GLN A 104 51.74 15.10 0.65
CA GLN A 104 51.19 16.06 -0.33
C GLN A 104 49.82 16.56 0.11
N THR A 105 49.38 17.68 -0.46
CA THR A 105 47.97 18.09 -0.47
C THR A 105 47.34 17.60 -1.76
N LEU A 106 46.25 16.88 -1.65
CA LEU A 106 45.61 16.23 -2.78
C LEU A 106 44.84 17.23 -3.64
N GLY A 107 45.00 17.10 -4.96
CA GLY A 107 44.37 17.97 -5.93
C GLY A 107 42.89 17.64 -6.22
N LYS A 108 42.24 18.49 -7.02
CA LYS A 108 40.82 18.40 -7.37
C LYS A 108 40.41 17.05 -8.03
N ASP A 109 41.35 16.42 -8.72
CA ASP A 109 41.09 15.20 -9.50
C ASP A 109 41.46 13.92 -8.68
N SER A 110 41.98 14.08 -7.45
CA SER A 110 42.30 12.97 -6.57
C SER A 110 41.03 12.38 -5.97
N LYS A 111 40.87 11.04 -6.06
CA LYS A 111 39.70 10.31 -5.57
C LYS A 111 40.09 9.03 -4.85
N LEU A 112 39.23 8.62 -3.94
CA LEU A 112 39.21 7.27 -3.42
C LEU A 112 38.08 6.51 -4.12
N GLU A 113 38.42 5.45 -4.85
CA GLU A 113 37.49 4.59 -5.57
C GLU A 113 37.47 3.20 -4.95
N VAL A 114 36.26 2.67 -4.76
CA VAL A 114 36.05 1.33 -4.20
C VAL A 114 35.19 0.52 -5.17
N VAL A 115 35.69 -0.58 -5.67
CA VAL A 115 34.91 -1.55 -6.42
C VAL A 115 34.31 -2.53 -5.43
N TYR A 116 32.98 -2.53 -5.37
CA TYR A 116 32.22 -3.34 -4.44
C TYR A 116 31.24 -4.24 -5.20
N LYS A 117 31.25 -5.53 -4.88
CA LYS A 117 30.29 -6.51 -5.38
C LYS A 117 29.25 -6.79 -4.30
N ASP A 118 28.02 -6.35 -4.56
CA ASP A 118 26.90 -6.57 -3.66
C ASP A 118 26.47 -8.04 -3.68
N LYS A 119 26.23 -8.63 -2.51
CA LYS A 119 25.90 -10.07 -2.40
C LYS A 119 24.48 -10.35 -2.91
N ASN A 120 23.51 -9.46 -2.60
CA ASN A 120 22.10 -9.72 -2.85
C ASN A 120 21.76 -9.52 -4.34
N SER A 121 22.28 -8.45 -4.94
CA SER A 121 22.06 -8.18 -6.37
C SER A 121 23.06 -8.89 -7.28
N GLY A 122 24.20 -9.33 -6.74
CA GLY A 122 25.34 -9.84 -7.53
C GLY A 122 26.02 -8.75 -8.39
N LYS A 123 25.53 -7.51 -8.33
CA LYS A 123 26.06 -6.40 -9.12
C LYS A 123 27.35 -5.85 -8.55
N GLU A 124 28.25 -5.49 -9.45
CA GLU A 124 29.46 -4.76 -9.14
C GLU A 124 29.24 -3.26 -9.39
N ARG A 125 29.70 -2.42 -8.47
CA ARG A 125 29.63 -0.97 -8.59
C ARG A 125 30.88 -0.30 -8.10
N THR A 126 31.26 0.81 -8.73
CA THR A 126 32.34 1.65 -8.27
C THR A 126 31.78 2.82 -7.45
N ILE A 127 32.22 2.92 -6.21
CA ILE A 127 31.87 4.00 -5.28
C ILE A 127 33.06 4.93 -5.26
N SER A 128 32.85 6.22 -5.49
CA SER A 128 33.93 7.21 -5.59
C SER A 128 33.68 8.36 -4.63
N ALA A 129 34.74 8.77 -3.92
CA ALA A 129 34.74 9.94 -3.05
C ALA A 129 35.88 10.88 -3.43
N SER A 130 35.63 12.18 -3.50
CA SER A 130 36.67 13.19 -3.73
C SER A 130 37.58 13.30 -2.53
N LEU A 131 38.89 13.39 -2.80
CA LEU A 131 39.93 13.64 -1.80
C LEU A 131 40.52 15.07 -1.93
N ASN A 132 39.90 15.93 -2.72
CA ASN A 132 40.38 17.29 -2.94
C ASN A 132 40.64 18.04 -1.62
N GLY A 133 41.83 18.62 -1.51
CA GLY A 133 42.25 19.37 -0.32
C GLY A 133 42.66 18.52 0.90
N ALA A 134 42.58 17.18 0.81
CA ALA A 134 43.05 16.33 1.90
C ALA A 134 44.58 16.43 2.03
N GLU A 135 45.06 16.60 3.26
CA GLU A 135 46.49 16.72 3.58
C GLU A 135 47.07 15.38 4.00
N TRP A 136 48.19 15.01 3.41
CA TRP A 136 49.01 13.85 3.79
C TRP A 136 50.33 14.31 4.40
N PRO A 137 50.41 14.52 5.74
CA PRO A 137 51.58 15.03 6.35
C PRO A 137 52.72 13.98 6.41
N MET A 138 53.96 14.42 6.29
CA MET A 138 55.16 13.62 6.42
C MET A 138 55.22 12.92 7.79
N GLY A 139 55.51 11.62 7.80
CA GLY A 139 55.69 10.81 8.98
C GLY A 139 54.40 10.57 9.80
N LYS A 140 53.24 10.85 9.20
CA LYS A 140 51.93 10.64 9.84
C LYS A 140 51.15 9.52 9.15
N THR A 141 50.13 9.04 9.89
CA THR A 141 49.16 8.08 9.35
C THR A 141 47.84 8.79 9.06
N VAL A 142 47.35 8.69 7.83
CA VAL A 142 46.02 9.14 7.42
C VAL A 142 45.11 7.92 7.29
N THR A 143 43.92 7.98 7.83
CA THR A 143 42.97 6.85 7.83
C THR A 143 41.69 7.22 7.10
N TYR A 144 41.34 6.44 6.11
CA TYR A 144 40.04 6.49 5.44
C TYR A 144 39.15 5.37 5.92
N ARG A 145 37.88 5.67 6.21
CA ARG A 145 36.87 4.71 6.64
C ARG A 145 35.82 4.57 5.55
N LEU A 146 35.64 3.35 5.07
CA LEU A 146 34.71 3.04 3.99
C LEU A 146 33.34 2.66 4.60
N SER A 147 32.34 3.51 4.42
CA SER A 147 30.94 3.17 4.65
C SER A 147 30.27 2.92 3.31
N ILE A 148 29.58 1.78 3.19
CA ILE A 148 28.98 1.34 1.94
C ILE A 148 27.48 1.17 2.17
N SER A 149 26.69 2.07 1.57
CA SER A 149 25.24 2.00 1.60
C SER A 149 24.74 0.77 0.84
N PRO A 150 23.68 0.11 1.32
CA PRO A 150 23.09 -1.04 0.65
C PRO A 150 22.54 -0.66 -0.74
N TYR A 151 22.54 -1.64 -1.62
CA TYR A 151 21.92 -1.53 -2.92
C TYR A 151 20.64 -2.38 -2.95
N TYR A 152 19.51 -1.72 -2.98
CA TYR A 152 18.20 -2.33 -3.10
C TYR A 152 17.23 -1.33 -3.75
N GLU A 153 16.13 -1.85 -4.25
CA GLU A 153 14.99 -1.05 -4.69
C GLU A 153 13.86 -1.26 -3.69
N LEU A 154 13.27 -0.18 -3.20
CA LEU A 154 12.10 -0.22 -2.31
C LEU A 154 11.36 1.10 -2.42
N GLU A 155 10.16 1.06 -3.02
CA GLU A 155 9.40 2.27 -3.32
C GLU A 155 7.90 2.00 -3.38
N PHE A 156 7.10 3.04 -3.24
CA PHE A 156 5.71 3.08 -3.66
C PHE A 156 5.67 3.44 -5.15
N THR A 157 5.00 2.63 -5.98
CA THR A 157 5.04 2.80 -7.46
C THR A 157 3.89 3.62 -8.00
N GLU A 158 2.83 3.80 -7.24
CA GLU A 158 1.68 4.62 -7.61
C GLU A 158 1.24 5.49 -6.45
N ASP A 159 0.71 6.66 -6.79
CA ASP A 159 -0.01 7.51 -5.86
C ASP A 159 -1.48 7.11 -5.87
N PRO A 160 -2.04 6.56 -4.78
CA PRO A 160 -3.45 6.21 -4.71
C PRO A 160 -4.38 7.44 -4.70
N GLY A 161 -3.85 8.64 -4.64
CA GLY A 161 -4.59 9.88 -4.65
C GLY A 161 -5.40 10.15 -3.38
N LEU A 162 -6.26 11.15 -3.47
CA LEU A 162 -7.17 11.51 -2.38
C LEU A 162 -8.23 10.42 -2.19
N GLN A 163 -8.51 10.09 -0.93
CA GLN A 163 -9.55 9.15 -0.54
C GLN A 163 -10.75 9.91 0.03
N ASP A 164 -11.96 9.41 -0.23
CA ASP A 164 -13.16 10.08 0.31
C ASP A 164 -13.35 9.80 1.81
N ALA A 165 -14.28 10.50 2.42
CA ALA A 165 -14.52 10.53 3.85
C ALA A 165 -15.07 9.22 4.44
N HIS A 166 -15.69 8.37 3.63
CA HIS A 166 -16.30 7.12 4.05
C HIS A 166 -15.28 6.00 4.35
N TYR A 167 -15.73 4.82 4.70
CA TYR A 167 -14.89 3.62 4.81
C TYR A 167 -14.34 3.25 3.44
N VAL A 168 -13.03 3.15 3.31
CA VAL A 168 -12.34 2.93 2.02
C VAL A 168 -11.37 1.77 2.13
N ILE A 169 -11.31 0.94 1.09
CA ILE A 169 -10.23 -0.03 0.85
C ILE A 169 -9.37 0.54 -0.27
N CYS A 170 -8.16 0.95 0.08
CA CYS A 170 -7.24 1.65 -0.82
C CYS A 170 -6.09 0.72 -1.24
N PRO A 171 -5.91 0.41 -2.53
CA PRO A 171 -4.77 -0.37 -3.00
C PRO A 171 -3.48 0.46 -2.92
N ILE A 172 -2.41 -0.15 -2.43
CA ILE A 172 -1.08 0.43 -2.32
C ILE A 172 -0.12 -0.49 -3.08
N LYS A 173 0.59 0.04 -4.07
CA LYS A 173 1.57 -0.72 -4.84
C LYS A 173 2.99 -0.47 -4.34
N ILE A 174 3.70 -1.56 -4.08
CA ILE A 174 5.07 -1.57 -3.56
C ILE A 174 5.94 -2.35 -4.52
N ARG A 175 7.07 -1.77 -4.92
CA ARG A 175 8.15 -2.48 -5.62
C ARG A 175 9.28 -2.71 -4.67
N SER A 176 9.78 -3.95 -4.63
CA SER A 176 10.98 -4.35 -3.89
C SER A 176 11.92 -5.16 -4.77
N LYS A 177 13.24 -5.01 -4.52
CA LYS A 177 14.25 -5.80 -5.21
C LYS A 177 15.54 -5.87 -4.41
N TYR A 178 16.17 -7.00 -4.45
CA TYR A 178 17.44 -7.28 -3.76
C TYR A 178 17.35 -7.19 -2.22
N LEU A 179 16.19 -7.54 -1.65
CA LEU A 179 15.98 -7.65 -0.21
C LEU A 179 15.73 -9.10 0.17
N GLU A 180 16.70 -9.76 0.87
CA GLU A 180 16.58 -11.17 1.28
C GLU A 180 15.46 -11.37 2.32
N LYS A 181 15.37 -10.45 3.30
CA LYS A 181 14.37 -10.47 4.38
C LYS A 181 13.12 -9.63 4.04
N GLY A 182 13.08 -9.08 2.80
CA GLY A 182 11.98 -8.27 2.33
C GLY A 182 11.81 -6.94 3.07
N TRP A 183 10.56 -6.55 3.23
CA TRP A 183 10.18 -5.25 3.73
C TRP A 183 9.05 -5.35 4.77
N THR A 184 8.89 -4.27 5.53
CA THR A 184 7.76 -4.06 6.45
C THR A 184 7.12 -2.71 6.16
N LEU A 185 5.79 -2.71 5.96
CA LEU A 185 4.96 -1.53 5.84
C LEU A 185 4.20 -1.32 7.15
N THR A 186 4.24 -0.13 7.70
CA THR A 186 3.58 0.23 8.96
C THR A 186 2.73 1.49 8.79
N SER A 187 1.49 1.45 9.23
CA SER A 187 0.63 2.61 9.36
C SER A 187 0.87 3.32 10.69
N LYS A 188 0.93 4.65 10.67
CA LYS A 188 1.11 5.48 11.87
C LYS A 188 -0.20 5.91 12.54
N SER A 189 -1.33 5.37 12.08
CA SER A 189 -2.63 5.69 12.65
C SER A 189 -3.45 4.42 12.92
N PRO A 190 -4.13 4.32 14.06
CA PRO A 190 -5.06 3.21 14.32
C PRO A 190 -6.30 3.25 13.40
N LYS A 191 -6.54 4.38 12.73
CA LYS A 191 -7.64 4.58 11.79
C LYS A 191 -7.34 4.06 10.38
N VAL A 192 -6.12 3.60 10.15
CA VAL A 192 -5.68 3.00 8.89
C VAL A 192 -4.96 1.71 9.22
N THR A 193 -5.51 0.59 8.80
CA THR A 193 -4.91 -0.73 8.95
C THR A 193 -4.54 -1.31 7.59
N LEU A 194 -3.73 -2.35 7.58
CA LEU A 194 -3.11 -2.89 6.39
C LEU A 194 -3.37 -4.39 6.27
N CYS A 195 -3.63 -4.87 5.06
CA CYS A 195 -3.64 -6.29 4.75
C CYS A 195 -2.91 -6.59 3.42
N LYS A 196 -2.42 -7.82 3.26
CA LYS A 196 -1.71 -8.23 2.05
C LYS A 196 -2.66 -8.62 0.92
N GLU A 197 -3.75 -9.23 1.27
CA GLU A 197 -4.70 -9.81 0.33
C GLU A 197 -6.11 -9.49 0.79
N LEU A 198 -6.99 -9.30 -0.14
CA LEU A 198 -8.41 -9.15 0.14
C LEU A 198 -9.04 -10.53 0.33
N THR A 199 -10.01 -10.60 1.22
CA THR A 199 -10.92 -11.76 1.35
C THR A 199 -11.95 -11.74 0.23
N ASP A 200 -12.75 -12.80 0.12
CA ASP A 200 -13.82 -12.86 -0.87
C ASP A 200 -14.79 -11.67 -0.72
N LEU A 201 -15.14 -11.29 0.52
CA LEU A 201 -16.04 -10.17 0.77
C LEU A 201 -15.39 -8.81 0.48
N THR A 202 -14.17 -8.60 0.94
CA THR A 202 -13.46 -7.33 0.72
C THR A 202 -13.06 -7.12 -0.74
N SER A 203 -12.87 -8.19 -1.51
CA SER A 203 -12.66 -8.13 -2.96
C SER A 203 -13.89 -7.67 -3.74
N LEU A 204 -15.08 -7.84 -3.16
CA LEU A 204 -16.35 -7.32 -3.68
C LEU A 204 -16.64 -5.88 -3.25
N GLY A 205 -15.73 -5.25 -2.52
CA GLY A 205 -15.82 -3.85 -2.09
C GLY A 205 -16.42 -3.65 -0.69
N TYR A 206 -16.76 -4.72 0.04
CA TYR A 206 -17.25 -4.59 1.42
C TYR A 206 -16.10 -4.25 2.37
N TRP A 207 -16.21 -3.15 3.09
CA TRP A 207 -15.30 -2.86 4.19
C TRP A 207 -15.72 -3.65 5.43
N VAL A 208 -15.06 -4.77 5.69
CA VAL A 208 -15.41 -5.73 6.74
C VAL A 208 -14.51 -5.52 7.96
N GLU A 209 -15.12 -5.31 9.14
CA GLU A 209 -14.40 -5.02 10.39
C GLU A 209 -13.40 -6.13 10.76
N GLU A 210 -13.80 -7.39 10.60
CA GLU A 210 -12.96 -8.54 10.95
C GLU A 210 -11.80 -8.77 9.96
N ASP A 211 -11.89 -8.20 8.76
CA ASP A 211 -10.93 -8.42 7.67
C ASP A 211 -10.00 -7.21 7.42
N ARG A 212 -10.13 -6.16 8.22
CA ARG A 212 -9.37 -4.91 8.04
C ARG A 212 -7.86 -5.01 8.24
N GLY A 213 -7.37 -6.16 8.73
CA GLY A 213 -5.94 -6.40 8.89
C GLY A 213 -5.33 -5.77 10.14
N THR A 214 -4.06 -5.40 10.05
CA THR A 214 -3.23 -4.96 11.19
C THR A 214 -2.54 -3.63 10.93
N SER A 215 -1.91 -3.05 11.96
CA SER A 215 -1.13 -1.81 11.80
C SER A 215 0.17 -1.99 11.00
N SER A 216 0.63 -3.22 10.81
CA SER A 216 1.88 -3.52 10.11
C SER A 216 1.81 -4.85 9.37
N ILE A 217 2.35 -4.88 8.16
CA ILE A 217 2.47 -6.07 7.32
C ILE A 217 3.89 -6.18 6.77
N SER A 218 4.31 -7.38 6.41
CA SER A 218 5.62 -7.63 5.81
C SER A 218 5.48 -8.43 4.52
N GLY A 219 6.36 -8.16 3.56
CA GLY A 219 6.44 -8.89 2.30
C GLY A 219 7.86 -9.27 1.97
N THR A 220 8.03 -10.24 1.06
CA THR A 220 9.32 -10.73 0.57
C THR A 220 9.28 -10.93 -0.93
N GLY A 221 10.45 -11.07 -1.54
CA GLY A 221 10.60 -11.32 -2.98
C GLY A 221 10.82 -10.05 -3.80
N ASP A 222 11.30 -10.27 -5.02
CA ASP A 222 11.53 -9.22 -6.00
C ASP A 222 10.28 -9.00 -6.85
N GLY A 223 9.98 -7.76 -7.17
CA GLY A 223 8.87 -7.38 -8.03
C GLY A 223 7.93 -6.36 -7.42
N GLU A 224 6.77 -6.23 -8.04
CA GLU A 224 5.69 -5.35 -7.60
C GLU A 224 4.58 -6.17 -6.95
N VAL A 225 4.10 -5.70 -5.81
CA VAL A 225 2.96 -6.30 -5.08
C VAL A 225 1.94 -5.23 -4.74
N THR A 226 0.67 -5.59 -4.76
CA THR A 226 -0.40 -4.75 -4.25
C THR A 226 -0.78 -5.23 -2.85
N VAL A 227 -0.81 -4.30 -1.92
CA VAL A 227 -1.34 -4.48 -0.57
C VAL A 227 -2.47 -3.46 -0.37
N TYR A 228 -3.24 -3.57 0.71
CA TYR A 228 -4.43 -2.76 0.86
C TYR A 228 -4.43 -2.06 2.20
N ALA A 229 -4.78 -0.77 2.18
CA ALA A 229 -5.04 0.03 3.35
C ALA A 229 -6.55 0.14 3.58
N PHE A 230 -7.00 -0.20 4.79
CA PHE A 230 -8.37 -0.08 5.24
C PHE A 230 -8.50 1.21 6.05
N LEU A 231 -9.18 2.19 5.49
CA LEU A 231 -9.40 3.49 6.11
C LEU A 231 -10.77 3.50 6.80
N GLU A 232 -10.78 3.79 8.09
CA GLU A 232 -12.02 4.14 8.77
C GLU A 232 -12.52 5.51 8.29
N GLU A 233 -13.83 5.74 8.36
CA GLU A 233 -14.40 7.03 7.98
C GLU A 233 -13.71 8.21 8.67
N ASN A 234 -13.56 9.31 7.95
CA ASN A 234 -13.10 10.58 8.47
C ASN A 234 -14.28 11.52 8.67
N ILE A 235 -14.72 11.68 9.90
CA ILE A 235 -15.83 12.56 10.28
C ILE A 235 -15.36 13.89 10.88
N ASP A 236 -14.08 14.13 10.88
CA ASP A 236 -13.48 15.35 11.34
C ASP A 236 -13.86 16.51 10.42
N ARG A 237 -13.44 17.73 10.76
CA ARG A 237 -13.60 18.92 9.92
C ARG A 237 -12.31 19.28 9.18
N ALA A 238 -11.43 18.30 9.02
CA ALA A 238 -10.16 18.44 8.34
C ALA A 238 -9.76 17.12 7.65
N ASN A 239 -8.96 17.22 6.60
CA ASN A 239 -8.40 16.06 5.95
C ASN A 239 -7.51 15.30 6.93
N ARG A 240 -7.67 13.97 6.94
CA ARG A 240 -6.80 13.07 7.68
C ARG A 240 -5.58 12.77 6.83
N LYS A 241 -4.38 12.98 7.42
CA LYS A 241 -3.10 12.59 6.81
C LYS A 241 -2.47 11.49 7.64
N VAL A 242 -2.09 10.40 6.99
CA VAL A 242 -1.51 9.24 7.66
C VAL A 242 -0.26 8.80 6.92
N ASP A 243 0.86 8.78 7.63
CA ASP A 243 2.10 8.27 7.10
C ASP A 243 2.13 6.74 7.12
N LEU A 244 2.45 6.19 5.98
CA LEU A 244 2.76 4.79 5.77
C LEU A 244 4.28 4.68 5.64
N GLU A 245 4.93 4.00 6.59
CA GLU A 245 6.38 3.80 6.58
C GLU A 245 6.75 2.43 6.03
N LEU A 246 7.50 2.44 4.94
CA LEU A 246 8.01 1.25 4.28
C LEU A 246 9.50 1.10 4.57
N LYS A 247 9.90 0.00 5.24
CA LYS A 247 11.28 -0.24 5.69
C LYS A 247 11.85 -1.53 5.12
N PRO A 248 13.14 -1.52 4.71
CA PRO A 248 13.86 -2.75 4.35
C PRO A 248 14.23 -3.52 5.63
N ASN A 249 13.87 -4.81 5.72
CA ASN A 249 14.16 -5.64 6.90
C ASN A 249 15.64 -6.00 7.01
N ASP A 250 16.35 -6.07 5.88
CA ASP A 250 17.78 -6.33 5.84
C ASP A 250 18.61 -5.17 6.41
N TYR A 251 18.08 -3.97 6.35
CA TYR A 251 18.81 -2.73 6.66
C TYR A 251 18.04 -1.84 7.65
N PRO A 252 17.90 -2.27 8.93
CA PRO A 252 17.02 -1.61 9.91
C PRO A 252 17.44 -0.16 10.27
N LYS A 253 18.68 0.21 9.96
CA LYS A 253 19.21 1.57 10.19
C LYS A 253 18.86 2.56 9.07
N GLN A 254 18.40 2.06 7.91
CA GLN A 254 17.99 2.91 6.82
C GLN A 254 16.69 3.64 7.16
N ALA A 255 16.59 4.88 6.74
CA ALA A 255 15.36 5.65 6.86
C ALA A 255 14.22 4.97 6.07
N PRO A 256 12.98 5.00 6.56
CA PRO A 256 11.85 4.47 5.82
C PRO A 256 11.58 5.31 4.56
N VAL A 257 11.05 4.67 3.54
CA VAL A 257 10.33 5.36 2.48
C VAL A 257 8.95 5.68 3.04
N VAL A 258 8.55 6.94 3.01
CA VAL A 258 7.29 7.40 3.59
C VAL A 258 6.34 7.84 2.48
N TYR A 259 5.10 7.35 2.55
CA TYR A 259 3.99 7.82 1.76
C TYR A 259 2.91 8.40 2.70
N THR A 260 2.48 9.63 2.47
CA THR A 260 1.40 10.25 3.25
C THR A 260 0.07 10.06 2.53
N LEU A 261 -0.75 9.14 3.03
CA LEU A 261 -2.10 8.89 2.57
C LEU A 261 -3.02 10.01 3.08
N GLU A 262 -3.81 10.60 2.18
CA GLU A 262 -4.73 11.69 2.52
C GLU A 262 -6.18 11.26 2.31
N GLN A 263 -7.01 11.41 3.36
CA GLN A 263 -8.44 11.15 3.33
C GLN A 263 -9.21 12.45 3.62
N LEU A 264 -10.14 12.76 2.76
CA LEU A 264 -11.02 13.91 2.88
C LEU A 264 -11.92 13.80 4.11
N PHE A 265 -12.58 14.89 4.45
CA PHE A 265 -13.70 14.95 5.40
C PHE A 265 -14.98 15.30 4.64
N PRO A 266 -16.19 14.99 5.15
CA PRO A 266 -17.44 15.32 4.47
C PRO A 266 -17.60 16.81 4.28
N SER A 267 -18.21 17.22 3.17
CA SER A 267 -18.67 18.60 3.03
C SER A 267 -19.90 18.81 3.91
N TRP A 268 -19.71 19.46 5.06
CA TRP A 268 -20.75 19.68 6.07
C TRP A 268 -21.54 20.95 5.80
N ASN A 269 -22.88 20.85 5.87
CA ASN A 269 -23.74 22.03 5.92
C ASN A 269 -23.97 22.49 7.38
N THR A 270 -24.74 23.57 7.55
CA THR A 270 -25.05 24.14 8.86
C THR A 270 -25.95 23.26 9.72
N GLU A 271 -26.72 22.36 9.12
CA GLU A 271 -27.60 21.39 9.81
C GLU A 271 -26.90 20.11 10.22
N GLY A 272 -25.62 19.98 9.91
CA GLY A 272 -24.85 18.76 10.21
C GLY A 272 -25.09 17.62 9.23
N LEU A 273 -25.52 17.92 8.01
CA LEU A 273 -25.54 16.98 6.90
C LEU A 273 -24.21 17.11 6.14
N GLY A 274 -23.51 16.01 5.99
CA GLY A 274 -22.25 15.93 5.25
C GLY A 274 -22.40 15.05 4.02
N CYS A 275 -21.81 15.46 2.91
CA CYS A 275 -21.78 14.68 1.68
C CYS A 275 -20.35 14.39 1.23
N GLU A 276 -20.20 13.41 0.38
CA GLU A 276 -18.95 13.08 -0.29
C GLU A 276 -18.43 14.28 -1.10
N ARG A 277 -17.10 14.32 -1.28
CA ARG A 277 -16.41 15.41 -1.96
C ARG A 277 -15.75 15.01 -3.27
N LEU A 278 -15.56 13.72 -3.52
CA LEU A 278 -15.03 13.24 -4.80
C LEU A 278 -16.13 13.21 -5.87
N GLU A 279 -15.70 12.93 -7.09
CA GLU A 279 -16.58 12.94 -8.24
C GLU A 279 -17.76 11.98 -8.09
N ASP A 280 -18.94 12.46 -8.46
CA ASP A 280 -20.15 11.66 -8.43
C ASP A 280 -20.09 10.53 -9.46
N LYS A 281 -20.48 9.34 -9.05
CA LYS A 281 -20.64 8.21 -9.95
C LYS A 281 -22.04 8.21 -10.53
N VAL A 282 -22.15 7.81 -11.81
CA VAL A 282 -23.44 7.58 -12.46
C VAL A 282 -23.81 6.12 -12.19
N SER A 283 -25.02 5.90 -11.68
CA SER A 283 -25.54 4.56 -11.50
C SER A 283 -27.05 4.49 -11.66
N PRO A 284 -27.60 3.35 -12.12
CA PRO A 284 -29.03 3.12 -12.12
C PRO A 284 -29.54 3.01 -10.68
N TRP A 285 -30.78 3.41 -10.47
CA TRP A 285 -31.51 3.12 -9.25
C TRP A 285 -32.32 1.84 -9.48
N GLY A 286 -31.92 0.75 -8.85
CA GLY A 286 -32.60 -0.53 -9.02
C GLY A 286 -33.60 -0.81 -7.92
N PHE A 287 -34.69 -1.43 -8.30
CA PHE A 287 -35.71 -1.90 -7.38
C PHE A 287 -35.29 -3.18 -6.65
N LEU A 288 -34.81 -4.14 -7.42
CA LEU A 288 -34.19 -5.35 -6.88
C LEU A 288 -32.71 -5.05 -6.72
N TRP A 289 -32.44 -4.50 -5.60
CA TRP A 289 -31.09 -4.34 -5.26
C TRP A 289 -30.69 -5.57 -4.46
N ASP A 290 -29.62 -6.10 -4.87
CA ASP A 290 -28.72 -6.66 -3.95
C ASP A 290 -28.50 -8.14 -3.86
N ASN A 291 -27.23 -8.43 -3.97
CA ASN A 291 -26.54 -9.62 -3.51
C ASN A 291 -26.86 -10.00 -2.07
N ASP A 292 -27.34 -9.08 -1.28
CA ASP A 292 -27.74 -9.28 0.10
C ASP A 292 -29.20 -9.73 0.23
N MET A 293 -29.91 -9.93 -0.86
CA MET A 293 -31.09 -10.77 -0.82
C MET A 293 -30.62 -12.14 -0.32
N LYS A 294 -30.68 -12.30 0.98
CA LYS A 294 -30.27 -13.47 1.76
C LYS A 294 -31.21 -14.63 1.48
N ILE A 295 -31.18 -15.11 0.26
CA ILE A 295 -31.91 -16.30 -0.14
C ILE A 295 -31.12 -17.46 0.42
N THR A 296 -31.45 -17.85 1.63
CA THR A 296 -30.94 -19.07 2.21
C THR A 296 -31.55 -20.23 1.46
N TYR A 297 -30.80 -20.81 0.56
CA TYR A 297 -31.25 -21.99 -0.15
C TYR A 297 -31.10 -23.21 0.73
N ASP A 298 -32.22 -23.79 1.12
CA ASP A 298 -32.23 -25.09 1.80
C ASP A 298 -31.91 -26.19 0.77
N MET A 299 -30.62 -26.57 0.71
CA MET A 299 -30.16 -27.67 -0.15
C MET A 299 -30.88 -28.99 0.11
N SER A 300 -31.56 -29.16 1.26
CA SER A 300 -32.39 -30.33 1.52
C SER A 300 -33.61 -30.38 0.61
N LYS A 301 -34.07 -29.24 0.13
CA LYS A 301 -35.23 -29.09 -0.79
C LYS A 301 -34.80 -28.96 -2.26
N ALA A 302 -33.49 -28.84 -2.54
CA ALA A 302 -32.98 -28.77 -3.90
C ALA A 302 -33.29 -30.06 -4.67
N GLY A 303 -33.75 -29.93 -5.88
CA GLY A 303 -34.10 -31.08 -6.75
C GLY A 303 -35.55 -31.57 -6.60
N GLY A 304 -36.40 -30.88 -5.82
CA GLY A 304 -37.81 -31.19 -5.62
C GLY A 304 -38.07 -32.32 -4.63
N THR A 305 -39.31 -32.49 -4.24
CA THR A 305 -39.80 -33.46 -3.22
C THR A 305 -40.13 -34.83 -3.83
N GLY A 306 -39.99 -35.02 -5.17
CA GLY A 306 -40.33 -36.30 -5.80
C GLY A 306 -39.27 -37.40 -5.61
N PHE A 307 -39.61 -38.59 -6.04
CA PHE A 307 -38.78 -39.82 -5.92
C PHE A 307 -37.32 -39.61 -6.39
N PHE A 308 -37.06 -38.76 -7.38
CA PHE A 308 -35.73 -38.41 -7.88
C PHE A 308 -35.03 -37.25 -7.14
N GLY A 309 -35.68 -36.65 -6.18
CA GLY A 309 -35.12 -35.54 -5.38
C GLY A 309 -33.77 -35.85 -4.75
N PRO A 310 -33.62 -36.98 -4.05
CA PRO A 310 -32.34 -37.40 -3.44
C PRO A 310 -31.23 -37.64 -4.49
N PHE A 311 -31.55 -38.16 -5.63
CA PHE A 311 -30.60 -38.42 -6.71
C PHE A 311 -30.12 -37.09 -7.37
N ARG A 312 -31.02 -36.15 -7.59
CA ARG A 312 -30.67 -34.80 -8.09
C ARG A 312 -29.78 -34.07 -7.09
N ARG A 313 -30.07 -34.12 -5.80
CA ARG A 313 -29.21 -33.57 -4.74
C ARG A 313 -27.82 -34.21 -4.74
N TRP A 314 -27.74 -35.52 -4.94
CA TRP A 314 -26.48 -36.23 -5.02
C TRP A 314 -25.67 -35.83 -6.24
N ILE A 315 -26.29 -35.66 -7.45
CA ILE A 315 -25.62 -35.15 -8.64
C ILE A 315 -25.14 -33.71 -8.42
N MET A 316 -25.95 -32.86 -7.83
CA MET A 316 -25.55 -31.48 -7.51
C MET A 316 -24.34 -31.45 -6.55
N LYS A 317 -24.33 -32.29 -5.53
CA LYS A 317 -23.17 -32.43 -4.63
C LYS A 317 -21.91 -32.90 -5.35
N ILE A 318 -22.03 -33.78 -6.34
CA ILE A 318 -20.91 -34.23 -7.16
C ILE A 318 -20.43 -33.11 -8.07
N GLN A 319 -21.32 -32.36 -8.70
CA GLN A 319 -20.97 -31.20 -9.51
C GLN A 319 -20.25 -30.13 -8.69
N ILE A 320 -20.75 -29.84 -7.51
CA ILE A 320 -20.11 -28.94 -6.55
C ILE A 320 -18.71 -29.42 -6.20
N LYS A 321 -18.52 -30.72 -5.93
CA LYS A 321 -17.22 -31.30 -5.62
C LYS A 321 -16.22 -31.28 -6.80
N TYR A 322 -16.71 -31.38 -8.02
CA TYR A 322 -15.86 -31.44 -9.24
C TYR A 322 -15.47 -30.07 -9.78
N TYR A 323 -16.33 -29.06 -9.67
CA TYR A 323 -16.08 -27.71 -10.18
C TYR A 323 -15.40 -26.78 -9.17
N GLY A 324 -14.99 -27.34 -8.08
CA GLY A 324 -14.10 -26.70 -7.13
C GLY A 324 -14.79 -25.99 -5.99
N ASP A 325 -14.06 -25.95 -4.93
CA ASP A 325 -14.39 -25.43 -3.62
C ASP A 325 -14.87 -23.97 -3.59
N LYS A 326 -14.68 -23.26 -4.69
CA LYS A 326 -15.13 -21.87 -4.86
C LYS A 326 -16.65 -21.70 -4.92
N TYR A 327 -17.38 -22.78 -5.20
CA TYR A 327 -18.81 -22.71 -5.52
C TYR A 327 -19.72 -23.35 -4.49
N HIS A 328 -19.18 -23.91 -3.41
CA HIS A 328 -19.95 -24.81 -2.56
C HIS A 328 -21.15 -24.15 -1.91
N ASP A 329 -20.94 -22.93 -1.41
CA ASP A 329 -21.99 -22.14 -0.78
C ASP A 329 -22.48 -21.03 -1.72
N TYR A 330 -21.62 -20.59 -2.62
CA TYR A 330 -21.90 -19.58 -3.64
C TYR A 330 -22.73 -20.09 -4.83
N ILE A 331 -22.76 -21.39 -5.13
CA ILE A 331 -23.67 -21.92 -6.17
C ILE A 331 -25.10 -21.55 -5.84
N THR A 332 -25.44 -21.57 -4.57
CA THR A 332 -26.75 -21.15 -4.14
C THR A 332 -27.02 -19.69 -4.50
N TYR A 333 -26.08 -18.81 -4.25
CA TYR A 333 -26.20 -17.39 -4.55
C TYR A 333 -26.00 -17.09 -6.05
N THR A 334 -24.95 -17.60 -6.65
CA THR A 334 -24.60 -17.31 -8.04
C THR A 334 -25.63 -17.88 -9.03
N THR A 335 -26.21 -19.06 -8.76
CA THR A 335 -27.25 -19.63 -9.61
C THR A 335 -28.53 -18.79 -9.56
N TYR A 336 -28.83 -18.21 -8.41
CA TYR A 336 -29.98 -17.31 -8.27
C TYR A 336 -29.77 -15.96 -8.88
N TRP A 337 -28.59 -15.43 -8.73
CA TRP A 337 -28.18 -14.20 -9.43
C TRP A 337 -28.27 -14.37 -10.94
N ALA A 338 -27.71 -15.42 -11.48
CA ALA A 338 -27.81 -15.73 -12.90
C ALA A 338 -29.27 -15.82 -13.37
N GLN A 339 -30.17 -16.31 -12.51
CA GLN A 339 -31.60 -16.36 -12.82
C GLN A 339 -32.30 -15.02 -12.65
N LEU A 340 -31.97 -14.25 -11.61
CA LEU A 340 -32.47 -12.88 -11.42
C LEU A 340 -31.96 -11.94 -12.50
N GLU A 341 -30.69 -12.04 -12.87
CA GLU A 341 -30.10 -11.32 -14.00
C GLU A 341 -30.76 -11.65 -15.33
N SER A 342 -31.43 -12.79 -15.44
CA SER A 342 -32.18 -13.20 -16.63
C SER A 342 -33.63 -12.71 -16.68
N LEU A 343 -34.13 -12.08 -15.60
CA LEU A 343 -35.54 -11.66 -15.47
C LEU A 343 -35.74 -10.23 -15.97
N THR A 344 -36.75 -10.04 -16.80
CA THR A 344 -37.31 -8.71 -17.06
C THR A 344 -38.53 -8.52 -16.15
N ILE A 345 -38.43 -7.58 -15.22
CA ILE A 345 -39.53 -7.29 -14.30
C ILE A 345 -40.44 -6.24 -14.90
N ASP A 346 -41.73 -6.54 -14.95
CA ASP A 346 -42.75 -5.55 -15.25
C ASP A 346 -43.12 -4.82 -13.94
N PHE A 347 -42.51 -3.69 -13.69
CA PHE A 347 -42.72 -2.92 -12.49
C PHE A 347 -44.19 -2.45 -12.29
N SER A 348 -45.01 -2.44 -13.34
CA SER A 348 -46.43 -2.13 -13.20
C SER A 348 -47.23 -3.18 -12.44
N LYS A 349 -46.67 -4.40 -12.36
CA LYS A 349 -47.31 -5.54 -11.67
C LYS A 349 -46.71 -5.81 -10.29
N VAL A 350 -45.66 -5.11 -9.92
CA VAL A 350 -45.07 -5.22 -8.58
C VAL A 350 -45.99 -4.52 -7.59
N PRO A 351 -46.41 -5.20 -6.51
CA PRO A 351 -47.27 -4.56 -5.52
C PRO A 351 -46.52 -3.38 -4.88
N ASN A 352 -47.29 -2.39 -4.40
CA ASN A 352 -46.74 -1.31 -3.62
C ASN A 352 -46.13 -1.90 -2.33
N LEU A 353 -44.84 -1.69 -2.15
CA LEU A 353 -44.09 -2.36 -1.09
C LEU A 353 -43.93 -1.48 0.14
N ASP A 354 -44.45 -0.25 0.10
CA ASP A 354 -44.34 0.74 1.19
C ASP A 354 -42.93 0.88 1.74
N VAL A 355 -41.93 0.77 0.86
CA VAL A 355 -40.52 0.88 1.20
C VAL A 355 -39.93 2.15 0.59
N SER A 356 -39.03 2.76 1.33
CA SER A 356 -38.27 3.94 0.91
C SER A 356 -39.15 5.11 0.44
N ASP A 357 -40.26 5.36 1.11
CA ASP A 357 -41.23 6.43 0.77
C ASP A 357 -41.03 7.72 1.56
N ASP A 358 -40.18 7.72 2.57
CA ASP A 358 -39.96 8.87 3.45
C ASP A 358 -39.28 10.02 2.67
N PRO A 359 -39.95 11.19 2.58
CA PRO A 359 -39.38 12.30 1.82
C PRO A 359 -38.21 13.00 2.53
N ASP A 360 -38.06 12.80 3.85
CA ASP A 360 -37.16 13.55 4.74
C ASP A 360 -36.05 12.71 5.35
N ASP A 361 -36.13 11.38 5.33
CA ASP A 361 -35.15 10.50 5.94
C ASP A 361 -34.59 9.49 4.96
N GLY A 362 -33.48 9.86 4.30
CA GLY A 362 -32.77 8.98 3.38
C GLY A 362 -32.08 7.81 4.06
N ASN A 363 -31.71 7.95 5.34
CA ASN A 363 -31.11 6.84 6.11
C ASN A 363 -32.16 5.75 6.38
N LYS A 364 -33.38 6.13 6.75
CA LYS A 364 -34.50 5.18 6.90
C LYS A 364 -34.78 4.50 5.56
N ASN A 365 -34.95 5.25 4.49
CA ASN A 365 -35.20 4.71 3.16
C ASN A 365 -34.13 3.73 2.71
N THR A 366 -32.83 4.10 2.87
CA THR A 366 -31.72 3.26 2.48
C THR A 366 -31.70 1.97 3.30
N TRP A 367 -32.05 2.06 4.59
CA TRP A 367 -32.16 0.85 5.44
C TRP A 367 -33.32 -0.07 5.02
N GLU A 368 -34.46 0.50 4.66
CA GLU A 368 -35.60 -0.27 4.15
C GLU A 368 -35.24 -0.98 2.83
N LEU A 369 -34.54 -0.28 1.92
CA LEU A 369 -34.01 -0.89 0.70
C LEU A 369 -33.04 -2.04 1.01
N TYR A 370 -32.16 -1.88 1.98
CA TYR A 370 -31.22 -2.93 2.38
C TYR A 370 -31.91 -4.13 3.01
N ASN A 371 -32.95 -3.91 3.82
CA ASN A 371 -33.69 -4.98 4.51
C ASN A 371 -34.91 -5.47 3.74
N PHE A 372 -35.04 -5.09 2.48
CA PHE A 372 -36.14 -5.58 1.67
C PHE A 372 -36.07 -7.10 1.52
N ASN A 373 -36.70 -7.79 2.48
CA ASN A 373 -36.67 -9.25 2.65
C ASN A 373 -38.00 -9.92 2.28
N GLY A 374 -38.76 -9.36 1.34
CA GLY A 374 -40.06 -9.93 0.99
C GLY A 374 -40.03 -11.40 0.52
N ILE A 375 -38.83 -12.03 0.52
CA ILE A 375 -38.66 -13.32 -0.15
C ILE A 375 -37.77 -14.21 0.70
N SER A 376 -38.40 -15.18 1.38
CA SER A 376 -37.72 -16.06 2.34
C SER A 376 -37.17 -17.36 1.76
N ASP A 377 -37.57 -17.72 0.55
CA ASP A 377 -37.08 -18.90 -0.15
C ASP A 377 -37.11 -18.71 -1.67
N VAL A 378 -36.32 -19.50 -2.37
CA VAL A 378 -36.16 -19.35 -3.83
C VAL A 378 -37.38 -19.73 -4.61
N THR A 379 -38.07 -20.76 -4.17
CA THR A 379 -39.32 -21.19 -4.85
C THR A 379 -40.36 -20.10 -4.71
N GLY A 380 -40.45 -19.52 -3.53
CA GLY A 380 -41.31 -18.36 -3.27
C GLY A 380 -40.85 -17.13 -4.07
N LEU A 381 -39.57 -16.88 -4.17
CA LEU A 381 -39.02 -15.80 -5.00
C LEU A 381 -39.38 -15.96 -6.46
N MET A 382 -39.11 -17.11 -7.04
CA MET A 382 -39.40 -17.36 -8.47
C MET A 382 -40.89 -17.19 -8.75
N LYS A 383 -41.73 -17.71 -7.89
CA LYS A 383 -43.18 -17.55 -8.01
C LYS A 383 -43.61 -16.10 -7.87
N GLN A 384 -43.09 -15.36 -6.89
CA GLN A 384 -43.38 -13.94 -6.74
C GLN A 384 -42.90 -13.12 -7.94
N LEU A 385 -41.71 -13.41 -8.46
CA LEU A 385 -41.21 -12.74 -9.67
C LEU A 385 -42.05 -13.04 -10.90
N GLU A 386 -42.53 -14.28 -11.04
CA GLU A 386 -43.51 -14.64 -12.09
C GLU A 386 -44.83 -13.89 -11.89
N ASP A 387 -45.34 -13.85 -10.66
CA ASP A 387 -46.57 -13.13 -10.30
C ASP A 387 -46.42 -11.61 -10.53
N TRP A 388 -45.21 -11.07 -10.36
CA TRP A 388 -44.89 -9.67 -10.67
C TRP A 388 -44.60 -9.41 -12.15
N GLY A 389 -44.74 -10.43 -13.02
CA GLY A 389 -44.52 -10.33 -14.46
C GLY A 389 -43.07 -10.53 -14.90
N GLY A 390 -42.24 -11.08 -14.01
CA GLY A 390 -40.87 -11.49 -14.32
C GLY A 390 -40.84 -12.58 -15.38
N LYS A 391 -39.91 -12.51 -16.32
CA LYS A 391 -39.71 -13.51 -17.36
C LYS A 391 -38.29 -14.09 -17.25
N PRO A 392 -38.15 -15.41 -17.06
CA PRO A 392 -36.86 -16.03 -16.77
C PRO A 392 -35.82 -15.96 -17.90
N ASP A 393 -36.17 -15.57 -19.10
CA ASP A 393 -35.28 -15.64 -20.25
C ASP A 393 -34.62 -14.31 -20.67
N LYS A 394 -34.77 -13.24 -19.89
CA LYS A 394 -34.21 -11.94 -20.24
C LYS A 394 -33.27 -11.43 -19.14
N LYS A 395 -32.04 -11.17 -19.56
CA LYS A 395 -31.03 -10.53 -18.71
C LYS A 395 -31.52 -9.15 -18.22
N LEU A 396 -31.41 -8.89 -16.94
CA LEU A 396 -31.62 -7.54 -16.41
C LEU A 396 -30.64 -6.58 -17.10
N PRO A 397 -31.12 -5.42 -17.59
CA PRO A 397 -30.26 -4.47 -18.30
C PRO A 397 -29.21 -3.80 -17.43
N ILE A 398 -29.23 -4.06 -16.14
CA ILE A 398 -28.45 -3.32 -15.14
C ILE A 398 -27.79 -4.31 -14.20
N ASP A 399 -26.48 -4.13 -13.95
CA ASP A 399 -25.79 -4.87 -12.90
C ASP A 399 -26.29 -4.38 -11.52
N PRO A 400 -26.86 -5.28 -10.70
CA PRO A 400 -27.29 -4.92 -9.35
C PRO A 400 -26.18 -4.26 -8.48
N ALA A 401 -24.91 -4.56 -8.77
CA ALA A 401 -23.78 -3.97 -8.08
C ALA A 401 -23.66 -2.44 -8.30
N GLU A 402 -24.29 -1.90 -9.33
CA GLU A 402 -24.18 -0.49 -9.70
C GLU A 402 -25.34 0.37 -9.20
N TYR A 403 -26.29 -0.19 -8.48
CA TYR A 403 -27.44 0.57 -7.97
C TYR A 403 -27.03 1.68 -6.98
N ALA A 404 -27.62 2.86 -7.12
CA ALA A 404 -27.28 4.02 -6.35
C ALA A 404 -27.33 3.80 -4.83
N ALA A 405 -28.41 3.14 -4.35
CA ALA A 405 -28.54 2.81 -2.93
C ALA A 405 -27.41 1.87 -2.47
N ARG A 406 -27.09 0.84 -3.26
CA ARG A 406 -26.02 -0.09 -2.94
C ARG A 406 -24.66 0.61 -2.90
N MET A 407 -24.38 1.46 -3.87
CA MET A 407 -23.13 2.21 -3.91
C MET A 407 -22.94 3.07 -2.65
N CYS A 408 -24.04 3.63 -2.13
CA CYS A 408 -24.00 4.35 -0.85
C CYS A 408 -23.80 3.41 0.35
N ILE A 409 -24.43 2.25 0.34
CA ILE A 409 -24.31 1.27 1.42
C ILE A 409 -22.89 0.68 1.50
N LEU A 410 -22.23 0.41 0.38
CA LEU A 410 -20.85 -0.08 0.35
C LEU A 410 -19.83 0.86 0.99
N LYS A 411 -20.22 2.10 1.26
CA LYS A 411 -19.41 3.10 1.97
C LYS A 411 -19.43 2.94 3.49
N ASN A 412 -20.13 1.94 4.00
CA ASN A 412 -20.29 1.67 5.41
C ASN A 412 -19.40 0.51 5.88
N LYS A 413 -19.35 0.36 7.20
CA LYS A 413 -18.68 -0.76 7.85
C LYS A 413 -19.61 -1.95 7.96
N PHE A 414 -19.12 -3.10 7.50
CA PHE A 414 -19.80 -4.39 7.60
C PHE A 414 -19.15 -5.28 8.66
N ASN A 415 -19.92 -6.24 9.14
CA ASN A 415 -19.41 -7.40 9.85
C ASN A 415 -19.58 -8.63 8.96
N LYS A 416 -18.87 -9.70 9.22
CA LYS A 416 -19.10 -10.97 8.56
C LYS A 416 -19.89 -11.94 9.44
N GLU A 417 -20.79 -12.68 8.83
CA GLU A 417 -21.57 -13.72 9.48
C GLU A 417 -21.28 -15.05 8.80
N LEU A 418 -20.97 -16.06 9.60
CA LEU A 418 -20.77 -17.42 9.13
C LEU A 418 -22.12 -18.01 8.67
N ILE A 419 -22.21 -18.38 7.39
CA ILE A 419 -23.42 -18.97 6.81
C ILE A 419 -23.31 -20.47 6.62
N ALA A 420 -22.09 -20.98 6.44
CA ALA A 420 -21.86 -22.42 6.33
C ALA A 420 -20.41 -22.76 6.76
N SER A 421 -20.25 -23.97 7.29
CA SER A 421 -18.95 -24.57 7.55
C SER A 421 -19.01 -26.04 7.15
N GLU A 422 -18.49 -26.35 5.97
CA GLU A 422 -18.47 -27.71 5.45
C GLU A 422 -17.05 -28.08 4.95
N LEU A 423 -16.64 -29.32 5.20
CA LEU A 423 -15.35 -29.85 4.71
C LEU A 423 -14.11 -29.01 5.10
N GLY A 424 -14.16 -28.32 6.25
CA GLY A 424 -13.04 -27.49 6.74
C GLY A 424 -12.93 -26.12 6.06
N LYS A 425 -13.95 -25.70 5.31
CA LYS A 425 -14.06 -24.36 4.75
C LYS A 425 -15.28 -23.65 5.32
N GLU A 426 -15.11 -22.36 5.51
CA GLU A 426 -16.13 -21.48 6.06
C GLU A 426 -16.57 -20.49 4.96
N ALA A 427 -17.88 -20.37 4.79
CA ALA A 427 -18.47 -19.35 3.95
C ALA A 427 -19.08 -18.25 4.83
N TYR A 428 -18.82 -17.02 4.43
CA TYR A 428 -19.28 -15.84 5.14
C TYR A 428 -20.12 -14.94 4.24
N ARG A 429 -21.03 -14.19 4.84
CA ARG A 429 -21.75 -13.10 4.16
C ARG A 429 -21.45 -11.77 4.85
N PRO A 430 -21.47 -10.64 4.14
CA PRO A 430 -21.40 -9.33 4.75
C PRO A 430 -22.73 -9.02 5.43
N VAL A 431 -22.66 -8.43 6.61
CA VAL A 431 -23.85 -7.99 7.37
C VAL A 431 -23.68 -6.54 7.76
N LEU A 432 -24.56 -5.70 7.27
CA LEU A 432 -24.67 -4.33 7.73
C LEU A 432 -25.61 -4.28 8.92
N LYS A 433 -25.10 -3.81 10.07
CA LYS A 433 -25.94 -3.55 11.23
C LYS A 433 -26.60 -2.17 11.10
N ARG A 434 -27.78 -2.00 11.68
CA ARG A 434 -28.53 -0.74 11.60
C ARG A 434 -27.71 0.47 12.06
N GLU A 435 -26.96 0.31 13.13
CA GLU A 435 -26.09 1.34 13.70
C GLU A 435 -24.88 1.68 12.81
N ASN A 436 -24.50 0.78 11.90
CA ASN A 436 -23.39 0.96 10.97
C ASN A 436 -23.81 1.62 9.65
N LEU A 437 -25.13 1.72 9.38
CA LEU A 437 -25.60 2.49 8.22
C LEU A 437 -25.51 3.96 8.54
N VAL A 438 -24.38 4.56 8.28
CA VAL A 438 -24.11 6.00 8.50
C VAL A 438 -24.03 6.77 7.20
N TRP A 439 -23.55 6.15 6.14
CA TRP A 439 -23.55 6.69 4.78
C TRP A 439 -24.72 6.10 4.00
N TYR A 440 -25.55 6.95 3.43
CA TYR A 440 -26.79 6.55 2.81
C TYR A 440 -27.13 7.40 1.56
N LEU A 441 -28.06 6.92 0.74
CA LEU A 441 -28.61 7.66 -0.39
C LEU A 441 -29.61 8.70 0.16
N PRO A 442 -29.41 10.00 -0.08
CA PRO A 442 -30.29 11.04 0.47
C PRO A 442 -31.74 10.91 -0.01
N SER A 443 -32.68 11.31 0.83
CA SER A 443 -34.07 11.51 0.45
C SER A 443 -34.25 12.74 -0.46
N LYS A 444 -35.43 12.87 -1.07
CA LYS A 444 -35.73 13.99 -1.96
C LYS A 444 -35.60 15.36 -1.29
N ASN A 445 -35.95 15.48 -0.02
CA ASN A 445 -35.87 16.75 0.72
C ASN A 445 -34.46 16.99 1.30
N GLU A 446 -33.70 15.96 1.61
CA GLU A 446 -32.31 16.12 2.09
C GLU A 446 -31.41 16.74 1.00
N TYR A 447 -31.59 16.39 -0.27
CA TYR A 447 -30.82 17.01 -1.35
C TYR A 447 -31.03 18.53 -1.42
N THR A 448 -32.22 19.04 -1.09
CA THR A 448 -32.45 20.48 -1.08
C THR A 448 -31.69 21.24 0.01
N LYS A 449 -31.23 20.50 1.04
CA LYS A 449 -30.45 21.04 2.15
C LYS A 449 -28.94 21.06 1.91
N ILE A 450 -28.46 20.38 0.85
CA ILE A 450 -27.02 20.30 0.51
C ILE A 450 -26.54 21.57 -0.21
N LYS A 451 -27.40 22.35 -0.78
CA LYS A 451 -27.07 23.53 -1.64
C LYS A 451 -26.07 24.51 -1.04
N ASP A 452 -25.97 24.58 0.28
CA ASP A 452 -25.07 25.48 1.01
C ASP A 452 -23.71 24.83 1.34
N ASN A 453 -23.43 23.64 0.81
CA ASN A 453 -22.19 22.94 1.04
C ASN A 453 -21.08 23.45 0.10
N ASP A 454 -19.82 23.34 0.53
CA ASP A 454 -18.65 23.73 -0.26
C ASP A 454 -18.49 22.93 -1.56
N TYR A 455 -19.27 21.88 -1.72
CA TYR A 455 -19.20 20.97 -2.87
C TYR A 455 -20.56 20.90 -3.57
N PRO A 456 -20.85 21.83 -4.47
CA PRO A 456 -22.17 21.97 -5.07
C PRO A 456 -22.53 20.74 -5.91
N LEU A 457 -23.82 20.42 -5.92
CA LEU A 457 -24.39 19.44 -6.81
C LEU A 457 -24.41 19.96 -8.24
N SER A 458 -24.25 19.09 -9.22
CA SER A 458 -24.33 19.44 -10.64
C SER A 458 -24.98 18.34 -11.46
N GLY A 459 -26.15 18.62 -12.05
CA GLY A 459 -26.90 17.66 -12.86
C GLY A 459 -28.02 16.95 -12.11
N GLU A 460 -28.30 15.71 -12.50
CA GLU A 460 -29.42 14.92 -11.98
C GLU A 460 -28.93 13.79 -11.08
N TYR A 461 -29.55 13.66 -9.89
CA TYR A 461 -29.18 12.70 -8.86
C TYR A 461 -30.35 11.81 -8.49
N TRP A 462 -30.08 10.53 -8.23
CA TRP A 462 -31.03 9.65 -7.60
C TRP A 462 -31.22 10.04 -6.13
N THR A 463 -32.48 10.02 -5.69
CA THR A 463 -32.82 10.08 -4.27
C THR A 463 -33.22 8.69 -3.77
N SER A 464 -33.21 8.48 -2.47
CA SER A 464 -33.70 7.24 -1.86
C SER A 464 -35.23 7.18 -1.78
N THR A 465 -35.95 8.21 -2.23
CA THR A 465 -37.41 8.29 -2.08
C THR A 465 -38.09 7.67 -3.28
N ALA A 466 -38.88 6.63 -3.04
CA ALA A 466 -39.75 5.99 -4.04
C ALA A 466 -40.88 6.94 -4.50
N SER A 467 -41.59 6.56 -5.56
CA SER A 467 -42.78 7.27 -6.00
C SER A 467 -43.87 7.23 -4.90
N ASP A 468 -44.46 8.37 -4.63
CA ASP A 468 -45.63 8.53 -3.75
C ASP A 468 -46.95 8.31 -4.49
N VAL A 469 -46.90 8.00 -5.78
CA VAL A 469 -48.08 7.63 -6.58
C VAL A 469 -48.44 6.18 -6.29
N ALA A 470 -49.69 5.95 -5.91
CA ALA A 470 -50.20 4.61 -5.62
C ALA A 470 -49.91 3.63 -6.75
N HIS A 471 -49.31 2.49 -6.39
CA HIS A 471 -48.93 1.41 -7.33
C HIS A 471 -47.87 1.81 -8.37
N ASP A 472 -47.19 2.93 -8.21
CA ASP A 472 -46.09 3.32 -9.12
C ASP A 472 -44.73 2.81 -8.61
N ASN A 473 -44.49 1.52 -8.80
CA ASN A 473 -43.18 0.94 -8.50
C ASN A 473 -42.14 1.11 -9.63
N LYS A 474 -42.58 1.70 -10.76
CA LYS A 474 -41.71 1.95 -11.91
C LYS A 474 -40.80 3.14 -11.73
N ASN A 475 -41.22 4.12 -10.98
CA ASN A 475 -40.56 5.39 -10.79
C ASN A 475 -39.99 5.57 -9.36
N ALA A 476 -39.02 6.45 -9.27
CA ALA A 476 -38.48 7.01 -8.02
C ALA A 476 -38.17 8.48 -8.22
N TYR A 477 -37.99 9.22 -7.13
CA TYR A 477 -37.65 10.63 -7.22
C TYR A 477 -36.18 10.82 -7.59
N GLN A 478 -35.93 11.68 -8.56
CA GLN A 478 -34.64 12.30 -8.82
C GLN A 478 -34.62 13.73 -8.28
N TYR A 479 -33.43 14.25 -8.01
CA TYR A 479 -33.18 15.67 -7.70
C TYR A 479 -32.34 16.30 -8.81
N THR A 480 -32.65 17.52 -9.17
CA THR A 480 -31.85 18.32 -10.12
C THR A 480 -31.58 19.68 -9.49
N GLU A 481 -30.29 20.06 -9.44
CA GLU A 481 -29.89 21.33 -8.89
C GLU A 481 -30.60 22.52 -9.61
N GLY A 482 -31.14 23.44 -8.81
CA GLY A 482 -31.88 24.61 -9.33
C GLY A 482 -33.28 24.33 -9.89
N VAL A 483 -33.68 23.06 -10.01
CA VAL A 483 -34.99 22.64 -10.54
C VAL A 483 -35.85 21.96 -9.48
N GLY A 484 -35.25 21.18 -8.59
CA GLY A 484 -35.95 20.43 -7.57
C GLY A 484 -36.12 18.95 -7.96
N THR A 485 -37.16 18.31 -7.41
CA THR A 485 -37.41 16.87 -7.53
C THR A 485 -38.51 16.56 -8.55
N LYS A 486 -38.36 15.47 -9.27
CA LYS A 486 -39.38 14.90 -10.18
C LYS A 486 -39.27 13.37 -10.22
N LEU A 487 -40.36 12.72 -10.63
CA LEU A 487 -40.37 11.28 -10.86
C LEU A 487 -39.55 10.90 -12.11
N ARG A 488 -38.82 9.80 -12.02
CA ARG A 488 -38.02 9.24 -13.09
C ARG A 488 -38.10 7.72 -13.09
N GLU A 489 -38.06 7.10 -14.25
CA GLU A 489 -37.99 5.65 -14.34
C GLU A 489 -36.71 5.12 -13.63
N ARG A 490 -36.86 4.10 -12.80
CA ARG A 490 -35.78 3.50 -11.99
C ARG A 490 -34.65 2.91 -12.80
N THR A 491 -34.85 2.71 -14.09
CA THR A 491 -33.83 2.24 -15.03
C THR A 491 -32.94 3.33 -15.62
N ALA A 492 -33.20 4.61 -15.28
CA ALA A 492 -32.39 5.72 -15.77
C ALA A 492 -31.02 5.76 -15.08
N ASN A 493 -29.98 6.15 -15.83
CA ASN A 493 -28.63 6.34 -15.30
C ASN A 493 -28.49 7.79 -14.83
N LEU A 494 -28.48 7.98 -13.53
CA LEU A 494 -28.31 9.27 -12.89
C LEU A 494 -27.13 9.21 -11.92
N LYS A 495 -26.64 10.38 -11.53
CA LYS A 495 -25.64 10.49 -10.48
C LYS A 495 -26.18 10.05 -9.13
N HIS A 496 -25.31 9.69 -8.22
CA HIS A 496 -25.63 9.55 -6.82
C HIS A 496 -24.52 10.19 -5.99
N ARG A 497 -24.86 10.64 -4.80
CA ARG A 497 -23.91 11.16 -3.81
C ARG A 497 -24.35 10.69 -2.44
N ALA A 498 -23.48 9.98 -1.75
CA ALA A 498 -23.79 9.53 -0.42
C ALA A 498 -23.72 10.68 0.58
N MET A 499 -24.61 10.61 1.54
CA MET A 499 -24.74 11.58 2.62
C MET A 499 -24.63 10.89 3.96
N ARG A 500 -24.30 11.69 4.97
CA ARG A 500 -24.22 11.27 6.34
C ARG A 500 -24.67 12.38 7.28
N LYS A 501 -25.28 12.02 8.42
CA LYS A 501 -25.54 12.94 9.54
C LYS A 501 -24.33 13.02 10.46
N MET A 502 -24.06 14.21 11.00
CA MET A 502 -23.04 14.40 12.03
C MET A 502 -23.40 13.60 13.28
N PRO A 503 -22.47 12.91 13.95
CA PRO A 503 -22.77 12.21 15.20
C PRO A 503 -23.39 13.17 16.22
N GLY A 504 -24.53 12.73 16.81
CA GLY A 504 -25.25 13.52 17.82
C GLY A 504 -26.29 14.53 17.29
N THR A 505 -26.42 14.71 15.97
CA THR A 505 -27.60 15.37 15.38
C THR A 505 -28.76 14.39 15.30
N LYS A 506 -29.91 14.80 15.81
CA LYS A 506 -31.16 14.01 15.77
C LYS A 506 -31.81 14.08 14.39
#